data_6506e417ca857a344107b7880a1ed387
#
_entry.id   6506e417ca857a344107b7880a1ed387
#
_cell.length_a   1.000
_cell.length_b   1.000
_cell.length_c   1.000
_cell.angle_alpha   90.00
_cell.angle_beta   90.00
_cell.angle_gamma   90.00
#
_symmetry.space_group_name_H-M   'P 1'
#
loop_
_entity.id
_entity.type
_entity.pdbx_description
1 polymer ?
#
loop_
_entity_poly.entity_id
_entity_poly.type
_entity_poly.pdbx_seq_one_letter_code
_entity_poly.pdbx_strand_id
1 'polypeptide(L)'
;WGLIPLVALATAVTVIASQAVITGAFSIAQQAMSLGLLPRMNITHTSETEQGQIYIAQINWMILLGVTLLVLVFRSSSNLASAYGIAVNTSMVVDTLLALVFFWKARTLPLYIVTPALLGIFVIELTFLAANGLKLAKGGYVPVLFGATVILLMVTWMRGRFALAAKLRRESI
;
A
#
# COMPACT_ATOMS: atom_id res chain seq x y z
N TRP A 1 -18.12 -0.88 -34.16
CA TRP A 1 -17.38 0.39 -34.31
C TRP A 1 -16.99 1.00 -32.95
N GLY A 2 -17.70 0.71 -31.84
CA GLY A 2 -17.39 1.23 -30.50
C GLY A 2 -16.26 0.52 -29.74
N LEU A 3 -15.83 -0.65 -30.15
CA LEU A 3 -14.84 -1.46 -29.44
C LEU A 3 -13.42 -0.83 -29.48
N ILE A 4 -13.01 -0.32 -30.65
CA ILE A 4 -11.65 0.25 -30.83
C ILE A 4 -11.44 1.49 -29.95
N PRO A 5 -12.34 2.52 -29.96
CA PRO A 5 -12.17 3.68 -29.09
C PRO A 5 -12.27 3.30 -27.60
N LEU A 6 -13.07 2.30 -27.23
CA LEU A 6 -13.16 1.83 -25.85
C LEU A 6 -11.84 1.19 -25.38
N VAL A 7 -11.21 0.36 -26.22
CA VAL A 7 -9.91 -0.26 -25.90
C VAL A 7 -8.81 0.79 -25.82
N ALA A 8 -8.80 1.76 -26.73
CA ALA A 8 -7.84 2.87 -26.69
C ALA A 8 -7.97 3.70 -25.40
N LEU A 9 -9.21 4.03 -25.02
CA LEU A 9 -9.50 4.74 -23.77
C LEU A 9 -9.06 3.93 -22.54
N ALA A 10 -9.41 2.65 -22.49
CA ALA A 10 -9.03 1.76 -21.39
C ALA A 10 -7.50 1.66 -21.26
N THR A 11 -6.79 1.59 -22.37
CA THR A 11 -5.32 1.57 -22.38
C THR A 11 -4.74 2.88 -21.83
N ALA A 12 -5.25 4.03 -22.28
CA ALA A 12 -4.81 5.33 -21.78
C ALA A 12 -5.06 5.48 -20.27
N VAL A 13 -6.24 5.07 -19.78
CA VAL A 13 -6.56 5.10 -18.35
C VAL A 13 -5.62 4.19 -17.56
N THR A 14 -5.29 3.01 -18.09
CA THR A 14 -4.37 2.08 -17.42
C THR A 14 -2.95 2.66 -17.30
N VAL A 15 -2.46 3.35 -18.32
CA VAL A 15 -1.16 4.03 -18.27
C VAL A 15 -1.15 5.12 -17.19
N ILE A 16 -2.18 5.95 -17.13
CA ILE A 16 -2.30 7.02 -16.11
C ILE A 16 -2.38 6.40 -14.70
N ALA A 17 -3.19 5.37 -14.54
CA ALA A 17 -3.35 4.69 -13.26
C ALA A 17 -2.02 4.06 -12.78
N SER A 18 -1.24 3.47 -13.69
CA SER A 18 0.07 2.89 -13.34
C SER A 18 1.06 3.93 -12.84
N GLN A 19 1.08 5.12 -13.45
CA GLN A 19 1.92 6.24 -13.00
C GLN A 19 1.51 6.73 -11.60
N ALA A 20 0.20 6.82 -11.33
CA ALA A 20 -0.31 7.22 -10.02
C ALA A 20 0.11 6.22 -8.93
N VAL A 21 0.03 4.91 -9.21
CA VAL A 21 0.47 3.85 -8.27
C VAL A 21 1.97 3.93 -7.99
N ILE A 22 2.80 4.13 -9.01
CA ILE A 22 4.26 4.26 -8.85
C ILE A 22 4.60 5.48 -7.98
N THR A 23 3.99 6.63 -8.26
CA THR A 23 4.18 7.86 -7.47
C THR A 23 3.73 7.68 -6.03
N GLY A 24 2.58 7.05 -5.83
CA GLY A 24 2.07 6.69 -4.50
C GLY A 24 3.03 5.78 -3.73
N ALA A 25 3.59 4.77 -4.38
CA ALA A 25 4.57 3.87 -3.77
C ALA A 25 5.85 4.60 -3.34
N PHE A 26 6.35 5.55 -4.15
CA PHE A 26 7.50 6.37 -3.77
C PHE A 26 7.19 7.23 -2.54
N SER A 27 6.01 7.87 -2.50
CA SER A 27 5.59 8.70 -1.37
C SER A 27 5.47 7.90 -0.08
N ILE A 28 4.87 6.70 -0.14
CA ILE A 28 4.77 5.80 1.03
C ILE A 28 6.15 5.34 1.48
N ALA A 29 7.03 4.97 0.55
CA ALA A 29 8.39 4.55 0.87
C ALA A 29 9.20 5.69 1.53
N GLN A 30 9.06 6.93 1.05
CA GLN A 30 9.67 8.10 1.67
C GLN A 30 9.18 8.32 3.10
N GLN A 31 7.87 8.22 3.33
CA GLN A 31 7.30 8.33 4.67
C GLN A 31 7.77 7.20 5.58
N ALA A 32 7.82 5.96 5.08
CA ALA A 32 8.33 4.83 5.84
C ALA A 32 9.82 4.98 6.21
N MET A 33 10.63 5.56 5.33
CA MET A 33 12.03 5.91 5.63
C MET A 33 12.14 7.02 6.68
N SER A 34 11.32 8.06 6.60
CA SER A 34 11.32 9.16 7.58
C SER A 34 10.89 8.68 8.97
N LEU A 35 9.96 7.73 9.05
CA LEU A 35 9.56 7.05 10.29
C LEU A 35 10.58 6.00 10.76
N GLY A 36 11.60 5.72 9.94
CA GLY A 36 12.63 4.72 10.25
C GLY A 36 12.15 3.27 10.15
N LEU A 37 11.05 3.01 9.45
CA LEU A 37 10.52 1.67 9.19
C LEU A 37 11.27 0.96 8.06
N LEU A 38 11.91 1.72 7.18
CA LEU A 38 12.74 1.23 6.09
C LEU A 38 14.18 1.78 6.19
N PRO A 39 15.18 1.07 5.64
CA PRO A 39 16.52 1.61 5.48
C PRO A 39 16.49 2.85 4.59
N ARG A 40 17.45 3.75 4.79
CA ARG A 40 17.59 4.94 3.94
C ARG A 40 17.98 4.51 2.52
N MET A 41 17.16 4.89 1.56
CA MET A 41 17.41 4.71 0.14
C MET A 41 17.69 6.07 -0.51
N ASN A 42 18.39 6.07 -1.64
CA ASN A 42 18.66 7.31 -2.38
C ASN A 42 17.37 7.81 -3.02
N ILE A 43 17.00 9.02 -2.68
CA ILE A 43 15.86 9.73 -3.26
C ILE A 43 16.41 10.74 -4.26
N THR A 44 15.97 10.65 -5.50
CA THR A 44 16.29 11.62 -6.55
C THR A 44 15.07 12.50 -6.75
N HIS A 45 15.24 13.82 -6.62
CA HIS A 45 14.22 14.78 -6.98
C HIS A 45 14.28 15.01 -8.48
N THR A 46 13.17 14.78 -9.18
CA THR A 46 13.08 14.91 -10.64
C THR A 46 12.69 16.31 -11.09
N SER A 47 12.29 17.19 -10.16
CA SER A 47 11.98 18.60 -10.40
C SER A 47 12.61 19.46 -9.31
N GLU A 48 13.20 20.59 -9.71
CA GLU A 48 13.73 21.60 -8.77
C GLU A 48 12.62 22.49 -8.19
N THR A 49 11.48 22.58 -8.87
CA THR A 49 10.37 23.47 -8.51
C THR A 49 9.24 22.79 -7.78
N GLU A 50 9.08 21.47 -7.95
CA GLU A 50 7.99 20.70 -7.34
C GLU A 50 8.54 19.67 -6.35
N GLN A 51 8.38 19.93 -5.06
CA GLN A 51 8.89 19.07 -3.96
C GLN A 51 8.25 17.67 -3.93
N GLY A 52 7.17 17.43 -4.68
CA GLY A 52 6.44 16.15 -4.72
C GLY A 52 6.94 15.14 -5.76
N GLN A 53 7.81 15.53 -6.68
CA GLN A 53 8.30 14.63 -7.73
C GLN A 53 9.59 13.94 -7.28
N ILE A 54 9.41 12.77 -6.67
CA ILE A 54 10.50 11.94 -6.16
C ILE A 54 10.63 10.65 -6.99
N TYR A 55 11.86 10.18 -7.14
CA TYR A 55 12.17 8.90 -7.77
C TYR A 55 13.08 8.09 -6.84
N ILE A 56 12.69 6.83 -6.60
CA ILE A 56 13.46 5.88 -5.78
C ILE A 56 13.72 4.65 -6.62
N ALA A 57 14.93 4.54 -7.16
CA ALA A 57 15.32 3.49 -8.10
C ALA A 57 15.06 2.08 -7.55
N GLN A 58 15.39 1.83 -6.28
CA GLN A 58 15.20 0.53 -5.64
C GLN A 58 13.72 0.12 -5.62
N ILE A 59 12.83 1.05 -5.26
CA ILE A 59 11.38 0.79 -5.23
C ILE A 59 10.86 0.56 -6.65
N ASN A 60 11.33 1.34 -7.62
CA ASN A 60 10.93 1.17 -9.02
C ASN A 60 11.25 -0.24 -9.55
N TRP A 61 12.48 -0.72 -9.30
CA TRP A 61 12.89 -2.07 -9.68
C TRP A 61 12.10 -3.16 -8.93
N MET A 62 11.81 -2.95 -7.65
CA MET A 62 10.97 -3.88 -6.87
C MET A 62 9.54 -3.96 -7.42
N ILE A 63 8.95 -2.82 -7.81
CA ILE A 63 7.62 -2.78 -8.45
C ILE A 63 7.65 -3.52 -9.78
N LEU A 64 8.65 -3.23 -10.63
CA LEU A 64 8.79 -3.90 -11.94
C LEU A 64 8.89 -5.42 -11.76
N LEU A 65 9.74 -5.88 -10.84
CA LEU A 65 9.92 -7.31 -10.58
C LEU A 65 8.64 -7.93 -10.00
N GLY A 66 7.98 -7.25 -9.07
CA GLY A 66 6.71 -7.70 -8.49
C GLY A 66 5.60 -7.82 -9.54
N VAL A 67 5.41 -6.79 -10.37
CA VAL A 67 4.41 -6.81 -11.44
C VAL A 67 4.70 -7.91 -12.45
N THR A 68 5.96 -8.07 -12.87
CA THR A 68 6.37 -9.12 -13.80
C THR A 68 6.08 -10.50 -13.21
N LEU A 69 6.41 -10.75 -11.95
CA LEU A 69 6.10 -12.00 -11.27
C LEU A 69 4.59 -12.26 -11.20
N LEU A 70 3.79 -11.25 -10.86
CA LEU A 70 2.33 -11.37 -10.80
C LEU A 70 1.75 -11.76 -12.17
N VAL A 71 2.19 -11.13 -13.25
CA VAL A 71 1.75 -11.44 -14.62
C VAL A 71 2.11 -12.88 -15.01
N LEU A 72 3.34 -13.30 -14.70
CA LEU A 72 3.81 -14.66 -15.04
C LEU A 72 3.11 -15.75 -14.21
N VAL A 73 2.82 -15.46 -12.93
CA VAL A 73 2.19 -16.44 -12.03
C VAL A 73 0.69 -16.57 -12.30
N PHE A 74 -0.01 -15.45 -12.43
CA PHE A 74 -1.46 -15.50 -12.55
C PHE A 74 -1.94 -15.83 -13.96
N ARG A 75 -1.30 -15.32 -15.00
CA ARG A 75 -1.65 -15.55 -16.43
C ARG A 75 -3.14 -15.36 -16.76
N SER A 76 -3.92 -14.83 -15.84
CA SER A 76 -5.36 -14.68 -15.90
C SER A 76 -5.78 -13.41 -15.22
N SER A 77 -6.52 -12.55 -15.91
CA SER A 77 -7.07 -11.31 -15.37
C SER A 77 -8.05 -11.55 -14.21
N SER A 78 -8.80 -12.67 -14.25
CA SER A 78 -9.75 -13.03 -13.19
C SER A 78 -9.06 -13.32 -11.85
N ASN A 79 -7.94 -14.06 -11.88
CA ASN A 79 -7.17 -14.36 -10.66
C ASN A 79 -6.48 -13.08 -10.12
N LEU A 80 -5.96 -12.25 -11.02
CA LEU A 80 -5.37 -10.97 -10.67
C LEU A 80 -6.40 -10.02 -10.05
N ALA A 81 -7.63 -9.98 -10.59
CA ALA A 81 -8.73 -9.21 -10.02
C ALA A 81 -9.11 -9.69 -8.61
N SER A 82 -9.01 -10.99 -8.34
CA SER A 82 -9.25 -11.54 -6.98
C SER A 82 -8.16 -11.09 -6.00
N ALA A 83 -6.90 -11.11 -6.41
CA ALA A 83 -5.78 -10.59 -5.61
C ALA A 83 -5.94 -9.09 -5.32
N TYR A 84 -6.25 -8.31 -6.35
CA TYR A 84 -6.51 -6.88 -6.25
C TYR A 84 -7.66 -6.57 -5.28
N GLY A 85 -8.78 -7.27 -5.42
CA GLY A 85 -9.95 -7.07 -4.56
C GLY A 85 -9.63 -7.26 -3.07
N ILE A 86 -8.86 -8.29 -2.70
CA ILE A 86 -8.45 -8.52 -1.32
C ILE A 86 -7.48 -7.42 -0.84
N ALA A 87 -6.50 -7.04 -1.65
CA ALA A 87 -5.54 -6.01 -1.28
C ALA A 87 -6.22 -4.67 -1.01
N VAL A 88 -7.09 -4.22 -1.93
CA VAL A 88 -7.81 -2.94 -1.80
C VAL A 88 -8.78 -2.97 -0.61
N ASN A 89 -9.59 -4.01 -0.46
CA ASN A 89 -10.53 -4.07 0.65
C ASN A 89 -9.83 -4.13 2.00
N THR A 90 -8.69 -4.81 2.10
CA THR A 90 -7.89 -4.83 3.34
C THR A 90 -7.36 -3.43 3.65
N SER A 91 -6.88 -2.69 2.65
CA SER A 91 -6.43 -1.30 2.83
C SER A 91 -7.58 -0.40 3.30
N MET A 92 -8.76 -0.49 2.66
CA MET A 92 -9.93 0.31 3.04
C MET A 92 -10.33 0.06 4.49
N VAL A 93 -10.38 -1.20 4.93
CA VAL A 93 -10.68 -1.56 6.33
C VAL A 93 -9.66 -0.94 7.30
N VAL A 94 -8.38 -0.98 6.97
CA VAL A 94 -7.32 -0.35 7.79
C VAL A 94 -7.50 1.16 7.83
N ASP A 95 -7.79 1.80 6.70
CA ASP A 95 -7.99 3.25 6.60
C ASP A 95 -9.20 3.69 7.44
N THR A 96 -10.32 2.96 7.39
CA THR A 96 -11.50 3.24 8.20
C THR A 96 -11.22 3.07 9.70
N LEU A 97 -10.47 2.03 10.09
CA LEU A 97 -10.04 1.86 11.48
C LEU A 97 -9.15 3.00 11.96
N LEU A 98 -8.19 3.43 11.15
CA LEU A 98 -7.33 4.56 11.46
C LEU A 98 -8.12 5.87 11.56
N ALA A 99 -9.06 6.10 10.65
CA ALA A 99 -9.96 7.26 10.69
C ALA A 99 -10.79 7.25 11.98
N LEU A 100 -11.33 6.10 12.39
CA LEU A 100 -12.11 5.96 13.61
C LEU A 100 -11.28 6.30 14.85
N VAL A 101 -10.04 5.79 14.94
CA VAL A 101 -9.10 6.11 16.02
C VAL A 101 -8.72 7.59 16.01
N PHE A 102 -8.48 8.15 14.81
CA PHE A 102 -8.13 9.56 14.66
C PHE A 102 -9.24 10.48 15.18
N PHE A 103 -10.47 10.31 14.70
CA PHE A 103 -11.59 11.15 15.11
C PHE A 103 -11.94 10.98 16.59
N TRP A 104 -11.76 9.77 17.12
CA TRP A 104 -11.97 9.53 18.56
C TRP A 104 -10.95 10.29 19.43
N LYS A 105 -9.68 10.35 18.98
CA LYS A 105 -8.62 11.09 19.70
C LYS A 105 -8.67 12.59 19.46
N ALA A 106 -8.80 13.01 18.21
CA ALA A 106 -8.69 14.40 17.80
C ALA A 106 -9.94 15.23 18.17
N ARG A 107 -11.11 14.58 18.28
CA ARG A 107 -12.41 15.21 18.59
C ARG A 107 -12.72 16.46 17.74
N THR A 108 -12.23 16.47 16.50
CA THR A 108 -12.40 17.60 15.57
C THR A 108 -13.83 17.74 15.06
N LEU A 109 -14.59 16.65 15.05
CA LEU A 109 -15.97 16.57 14.63
C LEU A 109 -16.83 15.90 15.71
N PRO A 110 -18.16 16.16 15.72
CA PRO A 110 -19.06 15.54 16.69
C PRO A 110 -19.12 14.03 16.50
N LEU A 111 -18.71 13.29 17.51
CA LEU A 111 -18.56 11.82 17.48
C LEU A 111 -19.89 11.11 17.18
N TYR A 112 -21.04 11.70 17.55
CA TYR A 112 -22.36 11.11 17.29
C TYR A 112 -22.74 11.08 15.79
N ILE A 113 -22.07 11.88 14.94
CA ILE A 113 -22.23 11.88 13.49
C ILE A 113 -21.16 10.98 12.84
N VAL A 114 -19.89 11.18 13.23
CA VAL A 114 -18.76 10.52 12.60
C VAL A 114 -18.74 9.01 12.89
N THR A 115 -19.01 8.63 14.15
CA THR A 115 -18.95 7.21 14.55
C THR A 115 -19.96 6.34 13.80
N PRO A 116 -21.26 6.67 13.71
CA PRO A 116 -22.20 5.83 12.95
C PRO A 116 -21.93 5.83 11.45
N ALA A 117 -21.44 6.94 10.89
CA ALA A 117 -21.05 7.00 9.48
C ALA A 117 -19.86 6.06 9.17
N LEU A 118 -18.80 6.13 9.96
CA LEU A 118 -17.63 5.24 9.81
C LEU A 118 -17.98 3.78 10.11
N LEU A 119 -18.83 3.51 11.09
CA LEU A 119 -19.29 2.14 11.36
C LEU A 119 -20.12 1.59 10.19
N GLY A 120 -20.97 2.40 9.57
CA GLY A 120 -21.70 2.00 8.37
C GLY A 120 -20.77 1.63 7.22
N ILE A 121 -19.76 2.46 6.94
CA ILE A 121 -18.73 2.17 5.95
C ILE A 121 -17.96 0.89 6.32
N PHE A 122 -17.54 0.75 7.57
CA PHE A 122 -16.81 -0.42 8.05
C PHE A 122 -17.60 -1.73 7.87
N VAL A 123 -18.91 -1.75 8.13
CA VAL A 123 -19.75 -2.93 7.90
C VAL A 123 -19.80 -3.30 6.41
N ILE A 124 -19.91 -2.31 5.53
CA ILE A 124 -19.88 -2.52 4.07
C ILE A 124 -18.52 -3.12 3.67
N GLU A 125 -17.43 -2.53 4.13
CA GLU A 125 -16.06 -3.01 3.84
C GLU A 125 -15.82 -4.43 4.33
N LEU A 126 -16.29 -4.77 5.54
CA LEU A 126 -16.20 -6.13 6.06
C LEU A 126 -16.99 -7.12 5.21
N THR A 127 -18.16 -6.71 4.71
CA THR A 127 -18.96 -7.55 3.82
C THR A 127 -18.22 -7.82 2.51
N PHE A 128 -17.61 -6.80 1.91
CA PHE A 128 -16.78 -6.97 0.73
C PHE A 128 -15.52 -7.81 1.00
N LEU A 129 -14.88 -7.59 2.15
CA LEU A 129 -13.70 -8.38 2.54
C LEU A 129 -14.07 -9.86 2.72
N ALA A 130 -15.18 -10.16 3.37
CA ALA A 130 -15.69 -11.52 3.52
C ALA A 130 -16.01 -12.18 2.17
N ALA A 131 -16.69 -11.46 1.28
CA ALA A 131 -17.00 -11.93 -0.07
C ALA A 131 -15.74 -12.22 -0.91
N ASN A 132 -14.72 -11.36 -0.82
CA ASN A 132 -13.44 -11.58 -1.47
C ASN A 132 -12.59 -12.65 -0.77
N GLY A 133 -12.75 -12.84 0.54
CA GLY A 133 -12.10 -13.89 1.32
C GLY A 133 -12.42 -15.30 0.79
N LEU A 134 -13.61 -15.51 0.23
CA LEU A 134 -13.96 -16.78 -0.43
C LEU A 134 -13.10 -17.07 -1.67
N LYS A 135 -12.48 -16.04 -2.25
CA LYS A 135 -11.59 -16.15 -3.41
C LYS A 135 -10.10 -16.21 -3.00
N LEU A 136 -9.81 -16.37 -1.71
CA LEU A 136 -8.43 -16.39 -1.19
C LEU A 136 -7.58 -17.44 -1.92
N ALA A 137 -8.11 -18.65 -2.12
CA ALA A 137 -7.44 -19.73 -2.84
C ALA A 137 -7.23 -19.47 -4.35
N LYS A 138 -7.99 -18.53 -4.95
CA LYS A 138 -7.91 -18.19 -6.38
C LYS A 138 -6.93 -17.04 -6.68
N GLY A 139 -6.02 -16.71 -5.74
CA GLY A 139 -4.99 -15.69 -5.91
C GLY A 139 -4.94 -14.64 -4.82
N GLY A 140 -5.95 -14.55 -3.96
CA GLY A 140 -5.99 -13.59 -2.85
C GLY A 140 -4.95 -13.82 -1.77
N TYR A 141 -4.32 -15.00 -1.71
CA TYR A 141 -3.22 -15.29 -0.78
C TYR A 141 -1.95 -14.49 -1.10
N VAL A 142 -1.75 -14.08 -2.35
CA VAL A 142 -0.52 -13.38 -2.78
C VAL A 142 -0.35 -12.02 -2.08
N PRO A 143 -1.34 -11.09 -2.10
CA PRO A 143 -1.19 -9.83 -1.38
C PRO A 143 -1.05 -10.02 0.13
N VAL A 144 -1.67 -11.04 0.71
CA VAL A 144 -1.54 -11.35 2.14
C VAL A 144 -0.11 -11.79 2.48
N LEU A 145 0.47 -12.70 1.69
CA LEU A 145 1.87 -13.12 1.86
C LEU A 145 2.84 -11.97 1.63
N PHE A 146 2.59 -11.15 0.61
CA PHE A 146 3.42 -9.97 0.34
C PHE A 146 3.38 -9.00 1.51
N GLY A 147 2.18 -8.65 2.00
CA GLY A 147 2.01 -7.76 3.15
C GLY A 147 2.68 -8.32 4.41
N ALA A 148 2.51 -9.60 4.70
CA ALA A 148 3.17 -10.27 5.82
C ALA A 148 4.70 -10.20 5.71
N THR A 149 5.25 -10.42 4.51
CA THR A 149 6.69 -10.32 4.24
C THR A 149 7.20 -8.91 4.49
N VAL A 150 6.50 -7.89 3.98
CA VAL A 150 6.88 -6.49 4.20
C VAL A 150 6.85 -6.12 5.68
N ILE A 151 5.81 -6.51 6.41
CA ILE A 151 5.71 -6.28 7.86
C ILE A 151 6.87 -6.96 8.60
N LEU A 152 7.18 -8.19 8.25
CA LEU A 152 8.29 -8.94 8.86
C LEU A 152 9.63 -8.24 8.61
N LEU A 153 9.88 -7.77 7.40
CA LEU A 153 11.08 -7.00 7.07
C LEU A 153 11.15 -5.69 7.87
N MET A 154 10.06 -4.94 7.96
CA MET A 154 10.00 -3.70 8.73
C MET A 154 10.25 -3.94 10.23
N VAL A 155 9.62 -4.95 10.82
CA VAL A 155 9.79 -5.30 12.24
C VAL A 155 11.23 -5.75 12.51
N THR A 156 11.79 -6.57 11.63
CA THR A 156 13.19 -7.04 11.75
C THR A 156 14.16 -5.87 11.67
N TRP A 157 13.95 -4.96 10.72
CA TRP A 157 14.75 -3.75 10.57
C TRP A 157 14.68 -2.86 11.82
N MET A 158 13.46 -2.60 12.33
CA MET A 158 13.28 -1.80 13.55
C MET A 158 14.00 -2.42 14.75
N ARG A 159 13.82 -3.73 14.97
CA ARG A 159 14.50 -4.45 16.06
C ARG A 159 16.02 -4.37 15.94
N GLY A 160 16.54 -4.54 14.73
CA GLY A 160 17.99 -4.42 14.46
C GLY A 160 18.52 -3.03 14.78
N ARG A 161 17.81 -1.97 14.37
CA ARG A 161 18.19 -0.58 14.70
C ARG A 161 18.21 -0.32 16.20
N PHE A 162 17.17 -0.76 16.93
CA PHE A 162 17.13 -0.58 18.38
C PHE A 162 18.24 -1.34 19.09
N ALA A 163 18.53 -2.57 18.67
CA ALA A 163 19.62 -3.36 19.24
C ALA A 163 20.98 -2.70 19.00
N LEU A 164 21.23 -2.20 17.80
CA LEU A 164 22.46 -1.49 17.45
C LEU A 164 22.62 -0.19 18.26
N ALA A 165 21.56 0.60 18.34
CA ALA A 165 21.57 1.84 19.12
C ALA A 165 21.83 1.58 20.61
N ALA A 166 21.25 0.53 21.17
CA ALA A 166 21.49 0.13 22.55
C ALA A 166 22.94 -0.33 22.80
N LYS A 167 23.54 -1.03 21.83
CA LYS A 167 24.93 -1.47 21.90
C LYS A 167 25.89 -0.27 21.86
N LEU A 168 25.73 0.61 20.88
CA LEU A 168 26.56 1.81 20.74
C LEU A 168 26.50 2.73 21.97
N ARG A 169 25.33 2.83 22.61
CA ARG A 169 25.16 3.61 23.83
C ARG A 169 25.90 3.01 25.03
N ARG A 170 26.08 1.69 25.08
CA ARG A 170 26.85 1.01 26.14
C ARG A 170 28.37 1.14 25.95
N GLU A 171 28.83 1.26 24.72
CA GLU A 171 30.25 1.39 24.38
C GLU A 171 30.74 2.84 24.46
N SER A 172 29.83 3.84 24.56
CA SER A 172 30.17 5.26 24.68
C SER A 172 30.22 5.79 26.13
N ILE A 173 30.08 4.91 27.12
CA ILE A 173 30.21 5.18 28.56
C ILE A 173 31.46 4.48 29.07
#